data_52ab471c2ba33bd66dae68fd8a22fa3b
#
_entry.id   52ab471c2ba33bd66dae68fd8a22fa3b
#
_cell.length_a   1.000
_cell.length_b   1.000
_cell.length_c   1.000
_cell.angle_alpha   90.00
_cell.angle_beta   90.00
_cell.angle_gamma   90.00
#
_symmetry.space_group_name_H-M   'P 1'
#
loop_
_entity.id
_entity.type
_entity.pdbx_description
1 polymer ?
#
loop_
_entity_poly.entity_id
_entity_poly.type
_entity_poly.pdbx_seq_one_letter_code
_entity_poly.pdbx_strand_id
1 'polypeptide(L)'
;MTGMETVAETGPRVEEGHRTPVITITVTAVFTALVSASTFLFQIPIPSTQGYFNLGDIMIFISGLTFGPTIGGFSGGVGSSLSDAVGGFGTFAPFTLVIKGLEGYVAGWISQRSSSRGILLIAWAAGSIVMVLGYFLAESFFIALVFGSSDFTGIAAASAEVPFNILQVVGGGIVAIPVSVGIKHVIRSTAFSSRILGPLKGHTAKKS
;
A
#
# COMPACT_ATOMS: atom_id res chain seq x y z
N MET A 1 66.82 5.41 8.71
CA MET A 1 65.46 5.60 9.31
C MET A 1 64.51 5.91 8.20
N THR A 2 63.88 4.88 7.65
CA THR A 2 63.01 4.98 6.48
C THR A 2 61.58 4.87 6.98
N GLY A 3 60.84 5.97 6.89
CA GLY A 3 59.42 5.98 7.24
C GLY A 3 58.63 5.22 6.19
N MET A 4 57.95 4.16 6.61
CA MET A 4 56.94 3.48 5.82
C MET A 4 55.61 4.21 6.03
N GLU A 5 55.22 5.04 5.06
CA GLU A 5 53.86 5.55 4.98
C GLU A 5 52.92 4.40 4.58
N THR A 6 52.07 3.97 5.50
CA THR A 6 50.97 3.06 5.22
C THR A 6 49.91 3.80 4.42
N VAL A 7 49.89 3.57 3.11
CA VAL A 7 48.79 3.97 2.24
C VAL A 7 47.57 3.16 2.66
N ALA A 8 46.60 3.83 3.32
CA ALA A 8 45.33 3.24 3.61
C ALA A 8 44.57 3.02 2.28
N GLU A 9 44.44 1.76 1.89
CA GLU A 9 43.69 1.31 0.75
C GLU A 9 42.19 1.60 1.02
N THR A 10 41.73 2.73 0.52
CA THR A 10 40.29 3.03 0.51
C THR A 10 39.66 2.15 -0.57
N GLY A 11 39.30 0.93 -0.19
CA GLY A 11 38.47 0.07 -1.03
C GLY A 11 37.17 0.79 -1.43
N PRO A 12 36.59 0.50 -2.61
CA PRO A 12 35.37 1.15 -3.06
C PRO A 12 34.30 0.96 -2.01
N ARG A 13 33.78 2.05 -1.46
CA ARG A 13 32.59 2.02 -0.60
C ARG A 13 31.47 1.39 -1.43
N VAL A 14 31.03 0.23 -1.03
CA VAL A 14 29.81 -0.37 -1.55
C VAL A 14 28.69 0.58 -1.16
N GLU A 15 28.25 1.41 -2.10
CA GLU A 15 27.06 2.24 -1.90
C GLU A 15 25.90 1.30 -1.60
N GLU A 16 25.43 1.32 -0.36
CA GLU A 16 24.21 0.64 0.03
C GLU A 16 23.11 1.09 -0.93
N GLY A 17 22.49 0.13 -1.62
CA GLY A 17 21.55 0.36 -2.70
C GLY A 17 20.31 1.16 -2.28
N HIS A 18 20.49 2.45 -2.10
CA HIS A 18 19.41 3.41 -1.88
C HIS A 18 18.70 3.65 -3.22
N ARG A 19 17.38 3.53 -3.22
CA ARG A 19 16.59 3.96 -4.39
C ARG A 19 16.92 5.41 -4.69
N THR A 20 17.19 5.73 -5.94
CA THR A 20 17.37 7.14 -6.30
C THR A 20 16.06 7.87 -6.01
N PRO A 21 16.09 9.07 -5.38
CA PRO A 21 14.89 9.84 -5.04
C PRO A 21 13.92 10.01 -6.22
N VAL A 22 14.47 10.19 -7.41
CA VAL A 22 13.71 10.34 -8.65
C VAL A 22 12.84 9.11 -8.94
N ILE A 23 13.39 7.89 -8.84
CA ILE A 23 12.62 6.65 -9.09
C ILE A 23 11.49 6.53 -8.06
N THR A 24 11.77 6.80 -6.79
CA THR A 24 10.75 6.73 -5.74
C THR A 24 9.62 7.72 -6.00
N ILE A 25 9.93 8.97 -6.32
CA ILE A 25 8.93 10.00 -6.63
C ILE A 25 8.11 9.62 -7.85
N THR A 26 8.76 9.19 -8.94
CA THR A 26 8.08 8.81 -10.19
C THR A 26 7.13 7.63 -9.97
N VAL A 27 7.58 6.56 -9.32
CA VAL A 27 6.75 5.38 -9.05
C VAL A 27 5.60 5.74 -8.12
N THR A 28 5.83 6.57 -7.09
CA THR A 28 4.78 7.04 -6.19
C THR A 28 3.73 7.84 -6.94
N ALA A 29 4.14 8.79 -7.79
CA ALA A 29 3.21 9.61 -8.57
C ALA A 29 2.36 8.75 -9.53
N VAL A 30 2.99 7.81 -10.23
CA VAL A 30 2.28 6.89 -11.15
C VAL A 30 1.26 6.05 -10.39
N PHE A 31 1.65 5.43 -9.25
CA PHE A 31 0.71 4.63 -8.49
C PHE A 31 -0.37 5.46 -7.80
N THR A 32 -0.08 6.69 -7.36
CA THR A 32 -1.10 7.61 -6.87
C THR A 32 -2.16 7.89 -7.93
N ALA A 33 -1.75 8.16 -9.17
CA ALA A 33 -2.66 8.36 -10.29
C ALA A 33 -3.46 7.08 -10.63
N LEU A 34 -2.81 5.91 -10.63
CA LEU A 34 -3.48 4.63 -10.88
C LEU A 34 -4.50 4.28 -9.79
N VAL A 35 -4.16 4.48 -8.51
CA VAL A 35 -5.09 4.30 -7.38
C VAL A 35 -6.27 5.25 -7.53
N SER A 36 -6.01 6.54 -7.76
CA SER A 36 -7.08 7.53 -7.92
C SER A 36 -7.99 7.18 -9.09
N ALA A 37 -7.44 6.84 -10.25
CA ALA A 37 -8.21 6.49 -11.43
C ALA A 37 -9.03 5.20 -11.24
N SER A 38 -8.43 4.13 -10.70
CA SER A 38 -9.14 2.87 -10.47
C SER A 38 -10.20 2.97 -9.39
N THR A 39 -10.00 3.82 -8.38
CA THR A 39 -11.02 4.13 -7.38
C THR A 39 -12.16 4.92 -8.02
N PHE A 40 -11.87 6.01 -8.74
CA PHE A 40 -12.87 6.93 -9.29
C PHE A 40 -13.71 6.30 -10.40
N LEU A 41 -13.09 5.57 -11.33
CA LEU A 41 -13.79 5.02 -12.49
C LEU A 41 -14.74 3.85 -12.15
N PHE A 42 -14.51 3.19 -11.02
CA PHE A 42 -15.27 2.02 -10.60
C PHE A 42 -15.99 2.24 -9.27
N GLN A 43 -16.46 3.46 -9.01
CA GLN A 43 -17.29 3.77 -7.85
C GLN A 43 -18.71 3.22 -8.05
N ILE A 44 -19.04 2.13 -7.36
CA ILE A 44 -20.37 1.53 -7.36
C ILE A 44 -20.99 1.83 -6.01
N PRO A 45 -21.92 2.81 -5.91
CA PRO A 45 -22.56 3.18 -4.66
C PRO A 45 -23.30 2.00 -4.02
N ILE A 46 -23.21 1.88 -2.70
CA ILE A 46 -23.96 0.90 -1.91
C ILE A 46 -25.21 1.59 -1.39
N PRO A 47 -26.43 1.24 -1.89
CA PRO A 47 -27.65 2.01 -1.62
C PRO A 47 -28.05 2.09 -0.14
N SER A 48 -27.63 1.11 0.67
CA SER A 48 -27.96 1.02 2.10
C SER A 48 -27.01 1.81 3.00
N THR A 49 -25.94 2.38 2.43
CA THR A 49 -24.89 3.08 3.18
C THR A 49 -24.48 4.36 2.46
N GLN A 50 -23.53 5.10 3.03
CA GLN A 50 -22.95 6.28 2.37
C GLN A 50 -21.65 5.94 1.61
N GLY A 51 -21.28 4.66 1.56
CA GLY A 51 -20.06 4.17 0.94
C GLY A 51 -20.25 3.64 -0.48
N TYR A 52 -19.18 3.12 -1.04
CA TYR A 52 -19.15 2.56 -2.39
C TYR A 52 -18.11 1.46 -2.51
N PHE A 53 -18.37 0.49 -3.38
CA PHE A 53 -17.39 -0.51 -3.82
C PHE A 53 -16.49 0.08 -4.93
N ASN A 54 -15.19 -0.24 -4.91
CA ASN A 54 -14.24 0.21 -5.94
C ASN A 54 -13.11 -0.79 -6.19
N LEU A 55 -12.28 -0.54 -7.20
CA LEU A 55 -11.14 -1.40 -7.58
C LEU A 55 -9.77 -0.81 -7.20
N GLY A 56 -9.76 0.25 -6.40
CA GLY A 56 -8.52 0.93 -5.96
C GLY A 56 -7.56 0.02 -5.21
N ASP A 57 -8.06 -0.93 -4.42
CA ASP A 57 -7.27 -1.85 -3.61
C ASP A 57 -6.32 -2.72 -4.44
N ILE A 58 -6.67 -3.02 -5.69
CA ILE A 58 -5.76 -3.70 -6.62
C ILE A 58 -4.46 -2.91 -6.74
N MET A 59 -4.55 -1.62 -7.01
CA MET A 59 -3.39 -0.75 -7.21
C MET A 59 -2.66 -0.45 -5.90
N ILE A 60 -3.39 -0.32 -4.78
CA ILE A 60 -2.81 -0.14 -3.45
C ILE A 60 -1.95 -1.36 -3.08
N PHE A 61 -2.50 -2.57 -3.21
CA PHE A 61 -1.74 -3.78 -2.91
C PHE A 61 -0.59 -4.01 -3.89
N ILE A 62 -0.76 -3.76 -5.20
CA ILE A 62 0.36 -3.86 -6.15
C ILE A 62 1.49 -2.92 -5.73
N SER A 63 1.18 -1.66 -5.41
CA SER A 63 2.18 -0.67 -5.01
C SER A 63 2.88 -1.05 -3.70
N GLY A 64 2.11 -1.40 -2.66
CA GLY A 64 2.64 -1.78 -1.35
C GLY A 64 3.44 -3.07 -1.41
N LEU A 65 2.84 -4.15 -1.94
CA LEU A 65 3.49 -5.46 -2.01
C LEU A 65 4.75 -5.46 -2.88
N THR A 66 4.81 -4.63 -3.92
CA THR A 66 5.96 -4.58 -4.85
C THR A 66 7.03 -3.61 -4.38
N PHE A 67 6.65 -2.38 -4.06
CA PHE A 67 7.58 -1.28 -3.85
C PHE A 67 7.74 -0.89 -2.38
N GLY A 68 6.92 -1.41 -1.48
CA GLY A 68 7.05 -1.25 -0.03
C GLY A 68 6.22 -0.12 0.57
N PRO A 69 6.42 0.16 1.89
CA PRO A 69 5.47 0.91 2.69
C PRO A 69 5.29 2.38 2.26
N THR A 70 6.37 3.07 1.93
CA THR A 70 6.29 4.49 1.55
C THR A 70 5.45 4.70 0.30
N ILE A 71 5.70 3.88 -0.74
CA ILE A 71 4.97 3.99 -2.01
C ILE A 71 3.54 3.49 -1.83
N GLY A 72 3.34 2.34 -1.19
CA GLY A 72 2.01 1.78 -0.93
C GLY A 72 1.16 2.71 -0.06
N GLY A 73 1.72 3.22 1.02
CA GLY A 73 1.01 4.11 1.94
C GLY A 73 0.64 5.45 1.32
N PHE A 74 1.59 6.11 0.65
CA PHE A 74 1.32 7.40 0.03
C PHE A 74 0.32 7.26 -1.14
N SER A 75 0.56 6.33 -2.06
CA SER A 75 -0.33 6.14 -3.21
C SER A 75 -1.73 5.67 -2.80
N GLY A 76 -1.82 4.77 -1.82
CA GLY A 76 -3.10 4.33 -1.27
C GLY A 76 -3.87 5.46 -0.62
N GLY A 77 -3.26 6.15 0.33
CA GLY A 77 -3.91 7.25 1.05
C GLY A 77 -4.29 8.41 0.15
N VAL A 78 -3.29 9.02 -0.51
CA VAL A 78 -3.53 10.21 -1.34
C VAL A 78 -4.36 9.91 -2.58
N GLY A 79 -4.09 8.77 -3.25
CA GLY A 79 -4.84 8.41 -4.46
C GLY A 79 -6.32 8.16 -4.19
N SER A 80 -6.65 7.41 -3.13
CA SER A 80 -8.05 7.14 -2.77
C SER A 80 -8.76 8.38 -2.24
N SER A 81 -8.13 9.15 -1.36
CA SER A 81 -8.76 10.37 -0.81
C SER A 81 -8.99 11.44 -1.87
N LEU A 82 -8.13 11.55 -2.86
CA LEU A 82 -8.34 12.44 -4.00
C LEU A 82 -9.57 12.00 -4.83
N SER A 83 -9.73 10.69 -5.03
CA SER A 83 -10.91 10.12 -5.69
C SER A 83 -12.21 10.46 -4.92
N ASP A 84 -12.20 10.34 -3.59
CA ASP A 84 -13.35 10.71 -2.76
C ASP A 84 -13.68 12.19 -2.87
N ALA A 85 -12.67 13.05 -2.82
CA ALA A 85 -12.84 14.50 -2.88
C ALA A 85 -13.49 14.93 -4.22
N VAL A 86 -13.10 14.28 -5.33
CA VAL A 86 -13.62 14.60 -6.68
C VAL A 86 -14.92 13.84 -6.96
N GLY A 87 -15.10 12.64 -6.40
CA GLY A 87 -16.23 11.74 -6.66
C GLY A 87 -17.50 12.06 -5.86
N GLY A 88 -17.50 13.11 -5.03
CA GLY A 88 -18.69 13.48 -4.22
C GLY A 88 -18.69 12.86 -2.81
N PHE A 89 -17.67 12.11 -2.44
CA PHE A 89 -17.48 11.49 -1.12
C PHE A 89 -16.50 12.26 -0.23
N GLY A 90 -16.40 13.59 -0.42
CA GLY A 90 -15.40 14.44 0.24
C GLY A 90 -15.41 14.38 1.78
N THR A 91 -16.56 14.07 2.40
CA THR A 91 -16.65 13.86 3.84
C THR A 91 -15.84 12.65 4.32
N PHE A 92 -15.71 11.62 3.49
CA PHE A 92 -14.91 10.43 3.79
C PHE A 92 -13.42 10.59 3.47
N ALA A 93 -13.04 11.54 2.60
CA ALA A 93 -11.68 11.71 2.13
C ALA A 93 -10.60 11.75 3.24
N PRO A 94 -10.79 12.42 4.41
CA PRO A 94 -9.81 12.37 5.50
C PRO A 94 -9.62 10.99 6.11
N PHE A 95 -10.70 10.22 6.26
CA PHE A 95 -10.65 8.85 6.78
C PHE A 95 -10.01 7.91 5.78
N THR A 96 -10.42 8.02 4.52
CA THR A 96 -9.85 7.27 3.40
C THR A 96 -8.35 7.51 3.29
N LEU A 97 -7.88 8.75 3.46
CA LEU A 97 -6.46 9.08 3.48
C LEU A 97 -5.70 8.22 4.50
N VAL A 98 -6.22 8.14 5.72
CA VAL A 98 -5.57 7.40 6.81
C VAL A 98 -5.72 5.90 6.61
N ILE A 99 -6.93 5.41 6.35
CA ILE A 99 -7.23 3.97 6.27
C ILE A 99 -6.49 3.34 5.09
N LYS A 100 -6.63 3.90 3.89
CA LYS A 100 -5.98 3.40 2.66
C LYS A 100 -4.47 3.61 2.67
N GLY A 101 -4.02 4.67 3.36
CA GLY A 101 -2.62 4.90 3.64
C GLY A 101 -2.03 3.80 4.54
N LEU A 102 -2.69 3.49 5.64
CA LEU A 102 -2.27 2.42 6.56
C LEU A 102 -2.35 1.03 5.91
N GLU A 103 -3.40 0.75 5.13
CA GLU A 103 -3.54 -0.49 4.36
C GLU A 103 -2.30 -0.74 3.48
N GLY A 104 -1.98 0.21 2.61
CA GLY A 104 -0.83 0.12 1.70
C GLY A 104 0.51 0.12 2.44
N TYR A 105 0.62 0.89 3.52
CA TYR A 105 1.83 0.94 4.35
C TYR A 105 2.10 -0.39 5.04
N VAL A 106 1.11 -0.95 5.74
CA VAL A 106 1.24 -2.20 6.48
C VAL A 106 1.54 -3.37 5.54
N ALA A 107 0.78 -3.47 4.43
CA ALA A 107 1.04 -4.47 3.40
C ALA A 107 2.47 -4.33 2.84
N GLY A 108 2.90 -3.13 2.53
CA GLY A 108 4.23 -2.84 2.05
C GLY A 108 5.34 -3.16 3.06
N TRP A 109 5.14 -2.82 4.31
CA TRP A 109 6.10 -3.06 5.38
C TRP A 109 6.34 -4.56 5.64
N ILE A 110 5.28 -5.36 5.66
CA ILE A 110 5.38 -6.80 5.82
C ILE A 110 6.01 -7.45 4.59
N SER A 111 5.63 -7.01 3.38
CA SER A 111 6.12 -7.58 2.13
C SER A 111 7.63 -7.41 1.90
N GLN A 112 8.26 -6.44 2.59
CA GLN A 112 9.71 -6.22 2.52
C GLN A 112 10.52 -7.22 3.36
N ARG A 113 9.89 -7.98 4.25
CA ARG A 113 10.60 -8.94 5.11
C ARG A 113 11.09 -10.17 4.36
N SER A 114 10.37 -10.60 3.32
CA SER A 114 10.75 -11.73 2.47
C SER A 114 10.01 -11.65 1.14
N SER A 115 10.53 -12.35 0.14
CA SER A 115 9.89 -12.44 -1.18
C SER A 115 9.09 -13.73 -1.38
N SER A 116 8.92 -14.50 -0.32
CA SER A 116 8.12 -15.72 -0.37
C SER A 116 6.65 -15.38 -0.60
N ARG A 117 5.94 -16.26 -1.32
CA ARG A 117 4.49 -16.11 -1.54
C ARG A 117 3.71 -16.06 -0.22
N GLY A 118 4.16 -16.80 0.79
CA GLY A 118 3.54 -16.79 2.12
C GLY A 118 3.59 -15.42 2.79
N ILE A 119 4.71 -14.70 2.69
CA ILE A 119 4.82 -13.33 3.22
C ILE A 119 3.93 -12.35 2.45
N LEU A 120 3.77 -12.51 1.14
CA LEU A 120 2.86 -11.65 0.38
C LEU A 120 1.39 -11.88 0.79
N LEU A 121 1.00 -13.12 1.07
CA LEU A 121 -0.33 -13.44 1.60
C LEU A 121 -0.55 -12.83 2.98
N ILE A 122 0.42 -12.95 3.89
CA ILE A 122 0.35 -12.34 5.23
C ILE A 122 0.29 -10.81 5.11
N ALA A 123 1.08 -10.22 4.23
CA ALA A 123 1.11 -8.78 3.99
C ALA A 123 -0.23 -8.26 3.48
N TRP A 124 -0.81 -8.95 2.49
CA TRP A 124 -2.14 -8.65 1.99
C TRP A 124 -3.20 -8.80 3.09
N ALA A 125 -3.22 -9.92 3.82
CA ALA A 125 -4.20 -10.16 4.87
C ALA A 125 -4.14 -9.09 5.97
N ALA A 126 -2.94 -8.69 6.39
CA ALA A 126 -2.77 -7.65 7.38
C ALA A 126 -3.26 -6.28 6.88
N GLY A 127 -2.94 -5.89 5.63
CA GLY A 127 -3.48 -4.68 5.02
C GLY A 127 -5.00 -4.72 4.89
N SER A 128 -5.57 -5.86 4.49
CA SER A 128 -7.02 -6.08 4.39
C SER A 128 -7.73 -5.91 5.75
N ILE A 129 -7.15 -6.44 6.82
CA ILE A 129 -7.70 -6.26 8.18
C ILE A 129 -7.70 -4.78 8.56
N VAL A 130 -6.63 -4.05 8.27
CA VAL A 130 -6.55 -2.60 8.53
C VAL A 130 -7.65 -1.85 7.79
N MET A 131 -7.86 -2.17 6.52
CA MET A 131 -8.91 -1.54 5.69
C MET A 131 -10.31 -1.83 6.24
N VAL A 132 -10.67 -3.10 6.42
CA VAL A 132 -12.02 -3.50 6.84
C VAL A 132 -12.34 -2.95 8.23
N LEU A 133 -11.42 -3.09 9.19
CA LEU A 133 -11.62 -2.55 10.54
C LEU A 133 -11.59 -1.01 10.55
N GLY A 134 -10.73 -0.39 9.75
CA GLY A 134 -10.62 1.05 9.67
C GLY A 134 -11.94 1.70 9.21
N TYR A 135 -12.54 1.20 8.13
CA TYR A 135 -13.82 1.69 7.67
C TYR A 135 -14.94 1.35 8.65
N PHE A 136 -14.99 0.13 9.17
CA PHE A 136 -15.98 -0.23 10.18
C PHE A 136 -15.99 0.73 11.37
N LEU A 137 -14.81 1.06 11.90
CA LEU A 137 -14.67 2.00 13.01
C LEU A 137 -15.03 3.44 12.59
N ALA A 138 -14.52 3.90 11.45
CA ALA A 138 -14.81 5.24 10.96
C ALA A 138 -16.30 5.46 10.74
N GLU A 139 -16.97 4.52 10.11
CA GLU A 139 -18.42 4.60 9.84
C GLU A 139 -19.24 4.47 11.11
N SER A 140 -18.89 3.54 12.02
CA SER A 140 -19.63 3.35 13.28
C SER A 140 -19.65 4.60 14.14
N PHE A 141 -18.51 5.31 14.26
CA PHE A 141 -18.41 6.47 15.15
C PHE A 141 -18.66 7.79 14.45
N PHE A 142 -18.23 7.92 13.20
CA PHE A 142 -18.22 9.19 12.50
C PHE A 142 -19.56 9.50 11.83
N ILE A 143 -20.24 8.53 11.24
CA ILE A 143 -21.58 8.72 10.65
C ILE A 143 -22.55 9.16 11.74
N ALA A 144 -22.48 8.54 12.92
CA ALA A 144 -23.28 8.96 14.07
C ALA A 144 -23.02 10.43 14.45
N LEU A 145 -21.76 10.86 14.46
CA LEU A 145 -21.38 12.21 14.86
C LEU A 145 -21.75 13.28 13.82
N VAL A 146 -21.51 13.02 12.54
CA VAL A 146 -21.69 14.01 11.45
C VAL A 146 -23.13 14.14 11.00
N PHE A 147 -23.84 13.02 10.92
CA PHE A 147 -25.23 12.99 10.43
C PHE A 147 -26.27 13.00 11.54
N GLY A 148 -25.85 13.14 12.82
CA GLY A 148 -26.76 13.22 13.96
C GLY A 148 -27.58 11.96 14.17
N SER A 149 -27.16 10.82 13.62
CA SER A 149 -27.81 9.53 13.78
C SER A 149 -27.42 8.89 15.13
N SER A 150 -28.31 8.02 15.66
CA SER A 150 -27.95 7.26 16.87
C SER A 150 -26.77 6.32 16.60
N ASP A 151 -25.97 6.01 17.64
CA ASP A 151 -24.83 5.07 17.56
C ASP A 151 -25.22 3.73 16.93
N PHE A 152 -26.47 3.27 17.21
CA PHE A 152 -26.98 2.03 16.62
C PHE A 152 -27.12 2.11 15.09
N THR A 153 -27.52 3.26 14.56
CA THR A 153 -27.66 3.46 13.10
C THR A 153 -26.29 3.44 12.41
N GLY A 154 -25.26 4.04 13.03
CA GLY A 154 -23.89 4.03 12.54
C GLY A 154 -23.31 2.60 12.50
N ILE A 155 -23.46 1.82 13.56
CA ILE A 155 -23.00 0.43 13.63
C ILE A 155 -23.75 -0.45 12.61
N ALA A 156 -25.04 -0.25 12.42
CA ALA A 156 -25.83 -1.01 11.44
C ALA A 156 -25.35 -0.72 10.00
N ALA A 157 -25.10 0.55 9.67
CA ALA A 157 -24.58 0.96 8.37
C ALA A 157 -23.18 0.37 8.13
N ALA A 158 -22.26 0.54 9.09
CA ALA A 158 -20.92 -0.02 9.04
C ALA A 158 -20.93 -1.55 8.85
N SER A 159 -21.82 -2.25 9.59
CA SER A 159 -21.96 -3.71 9.46
C SER A 159 -22.46 -4.13 8.08
N ALA A 160 -23.33 -3.33 7.44
CA ALA A 160 -23.83 -3.60 6.10
C ALA A 160 -22.72 -3.44 5.02
N GLU A 161 -21.71 -2.61 5.27
CA GLU A 161 -20.56 -2.43 4.35
C GLU A 161 -19.47 -3.49 4.47
N VAL A 162 -19.35 -4.15 5.63
CA VAL A 162 -18.29 -5.17 5.86
C VAL A 162 -18.21 -6.21 4.74
N PRO A 163 -19.31 -6.83 4.25
CA PRO A 163 -19.24 -7.79 3.15
C PRO A 163 -18.65 -7.20 1.86
N PHE A 164 -18.97 -5.96 1.52
CA PHE A 164 -18.45 -5.27 0.34
C PHE A 164 -16.97 -4.94 0.50
N ASN A 165 -16.58 -4.47 1.68
CA ASN A 165 -15.17 -4.22 2.01
C ASN A 165 -14.34 -5.52 1.95
N ILE A 166 -14.87 -6.64 2.45
CA ILE A 166 -14.22 -7.96 2.32
C ILE A 166 -14.10 -8.37 0.85
N LEU A 167 -15.16 -8.23 0.05
CA LEU A 167 -15.13 -8.54 -1.38
C LEU A 167 -14.08 -7.69 -2.11
N GLN A 168 -13.96 -6.42 -1.76
CA GLN A 168 -13.02 -5.48 -2.33
C GLN A 168 -11.56 -5.90 -2.07
N VAL A 169 -11.20 -6.18 -0.81
CA VAL A 169 -9.83 -6.59 -0.47
C VAL A 169 -9.50 -7.99 -1.00
N VAL A 170 -10.47 -8.91 -1.06
CA VAL A 170 -10.28 -10.25 -1.63
C VAL A 170 -10.04 -10.13 -3.14
N GLY A 171 -10.88 -9.40 -3.85
CA GLY A 171 -10.67 -9.11 -5.28
C GLY A 171 -9.34 -8.43 -5.55
N GLY A 172 -8.99 -7.44 -4.70
CA GLY A 172 -7.69 -6.77 -4.71
C GLY A 172 -6.52 -7.74 -4.59
N GLY A 173 -6.58 -8.66 -3.61
CA GLY A 173 -5.52 -9.65 -3.36
C GLY A 173 -5.37 -10.68 -4.48
N ILE A 174 -6.48 -11.17 -5.04
CA ILE A 174 -6.47 -12.13 -6.15
C ILE A 174 -5.68 -11.61 -7.35
N VAL A 175 -5.82 -10.32 -7.64
CA VAL A 175 -5.11 -9.68 -8.76
C VAL A 175 -3.72 -9.21 -8.33
N ALA A 176 -3.61 -8.52 -7.19
CA ALA A 176 -2.37 -7.86 -6.80
C ALA A 176 -1.24 -8.83 -6.45
N ILE A 177 -1.53 -9.98 -5.82
CA ILE A 177 -0.48 -10.92 -5.42
C ILE A 177 0.26 -11.50 -6.62
N PRO A 178 -0.40 -12.11 -7.63
CA PRO A 178 0.31 -12.64 -8.79
C PRO A 178 1.01 -11.56 -9.61
N VAL A 179 0.40 -10.38 -9.76
CA VAL A 179 1.02 -9.25 -10.46
C VAL A 179 2.29 -8.78 -9.72
N SER A 180 2.24 -8.65 -8.40
CA SER A 180 3.41 -8.26 -7.59
C SER A 180 4.53 -9.29 -7.68
N VAL A 181 4.20 -10.59 -7.70
CA VAL A 181 5.19 -11.66 -7.91
C VAL A 181 5.86 -11.51 -9.27
N GLY A 182 5.06 -11.31 -10.32
CA GLY A 182 5.57 -11.11 -11.69
C GLY A 182 6.49 -9.89 -11.81
N ILE A 183 6.05 -8.75 -11.30
CA ILE A 183 6.84 -7.50 -11.33
C ILE A 183 8.16 -7.69 -10.56
N LYS A 184 8.12 -8.25 -9.35
CA LYS A 184 9.33 -8.53 -8.56
C LYS A 184 10.29 -9.48 -9.29
N HIS A 185 9.77 -10.47 -10.00
CA HIS A 185 10.58 -11.40 -10.79
C HIS A 185 11.31 -10.68 -11.92
N VAL A 186 10.57 -9.89 -12.71
CA VAL A 186 11.16 -9.10 -13.83
C VAL A 186 12.19 -8.11 -13.33
N ILE A 187 11.89 -7.35 -12.28
CA ILE A 187 12.84 -6.36 -11.75
C ILE A 187 14.11 -7.04 -11.24
N ARG A 188 14.03 -8.22 -10.62
CA ARG A 188 15.19 -8.95 -10.10
C ARG A 188 16.05 -9.57 -11.20
N SER A 189 15.47 -9.94 -12.31
CA SER A 189 16.21 -10.47 -13.47
C SER A 189 16.99 -9.39 -14.22
N THR A 190 16.74 -8.12 -13.92
CA THR A 190 17.39 -6.98 -14.58
C THR A 190 18.53 -6.44 -13.70
N ALA A 191 19.66 -6.02 -14.31
CA ALA A 191 20.79 -5.41 -13.61
C ALA A 191 20.44 -4.12 -12.79
N PHE A 192 19.21 -3.69 -12.85
CA PHE A 192 18.62 -2.52 -12.19
C PHE A 192 17.97 -2.83 -10.82
N SER A 193 18.04 -4.08 -10.38
CA SER A 193 17.31 -4.62 -9.23
C SER A 193 17.49 -3.83 -7.93
N SER A 194 18.70 -3.51 -7.55
CA SER A 194 19.00 -2.81 -6.29
C SER A 194 18.46 -1.37 -6.25
N ARG A 195 18.37 -0.72 -7.41
CA ARG A 195 17.88 0.67 -7.53
C ARG A 195 16.36 0.79 -7.43
N ILE A 196 15.62 -0.27 -7.77
CA ILE A 196 14.15 -0.24 -7.83
C ILE A 196 13.49 -0.87 -6.59
N LEU A 197 14.01 -1.98 -6.09
CA LEU A 197 13.39 -2.70 -4.97
C LEU A 197 13.95 -2.30 -3.60
N GLY A 198 15.11 -1.67 -3.55
CA GLY A 198 15.85 -1.39 -2.32
C GLY A 198 16.45 -2.67 -1.70
N PRO A 199 17.24 -2.56 -0.63
CA PRO A 199 17.88 -3.70 0.02
C PRO A 199 16.83 -4.57 0.73
N LEU A 200 16.86 -5.88 0.46
CA LEU A 200 16.11 -6.84 1.27
C LEU A 200 16.84 -7.01 2.62
N LYS A 201 16.19 -6.67 3.71
CA LYS A 201 16.69 -6.99 5.05
C LYS A 201 16.77 -8.52 5.18
N GLY A 202 17.98 -9.09 5.17
CA GLY A 202 18.18 -10.49 5.56
C GLY A 202 19.00 -11.40 4.65
N HIS A 203 19.58 -10.95 3.55
CA HIS A 203 20.57 -11.76 2.82
C HIS A 203 21.99 -11.30 3.14
N THR A 204 22.46 -11.58 4.34
CA THR A 204 23.90 -11.78 4.55
C THR A 204 24.26 -13.08 3.83
N ALA A 205 24.93 -12.96 2.71
CA ALA A 205 25.55 -14.11 2.06
C ALA A 205 26.44 -14.82 3.09
N LYS A 206 26.06 -16.04 3.46
CA LYS A 206 26.95 -16.94 4.18
C LYS A 206 28.09 -17.24 3.22
N LYS A 207 29.22 -16.56 3.37
CA LYS A 207 30.47 -16.97 2.75
C LYS A 207 30.87 -18.28 3.41
N SER A 208 30.80 -19.35 2.67
CA SER A 208 31.50 -20.62 2.93
C SER A 208 32.97 -20.48 2.56
#